data_ee59afa7d0543de304f192f2a9e49e6d
#
_entry.id   ee59afa7d0543de304f192f2a9e49e6d
#
_cell.length_a   1.000
_cell.length_b   1.000
_cell.length_c   1.000
_cell.angle_alpha   90.00
_cell.angle_beta   90.00
_cell.angle_gamma   90.00
#
_symmetry.space_group_name_H-M   'P 1'
#
loop_
_entity.id
_entity.type
_entity.pdbx_description
1 polymer ?
#
loop_
_entity_poly.entity_id
_entity_poly.type
_entity_poly.pdbx_seq_one_letter_code
_entity_poly.pdbx_strand_id
1 'polypeptide(L)'
;MTTAVASPFRFFSLRVLRVRRLGPSLVRVSFGGPELDAFRSLGRDQSLSLFLPQPGQSEPVLPLDLGDGWWQAWRELPDDVRAVMRSYTLRALRHDPGEIDIDFALHGVGPASRWASRAAAGDRVLALGPAIADNRAVRFRPPEDTDLVVLWGDETAVPAASAVLESLPAGTRVRAWLEVPHAGDIQDIATEADAEIDWLVRHDGSPTAVDAVRAARQPLAERPYVWLAGEAGHVRALRRYFVGERGVDRRRVTFVGYWRRGMTEEQFRSVDQDSIN
;
A
#
# COMPACT_ATOMS: atom_id res chain seq x y z
N MET A 1 30.06 -20.92 14.29
CA MET A 1 28.63 -20.86 14.58
C MET A 1 28.01 -19.91 13.57
N THR A 2 27.32 -20.42 12.57
CA THR A 2 26.63 -19.59 11.58
C THR A 2 25.40 -19.06 12.27
N THR A 3 25.37 -17.77 12.58
CA THR A 3 24.17 -17.10 13.12
C THR A 3 23.10 -17.18 12.03
N ALA A 4 22.03 -17.93 12.28
CA ALA A 4 20.89 -17.96 11.37
C ALA A 4 20.38 -16.53 11.22
N VAL A 5 20.49 -15.98 10.01
CA VAL A 5 19.92 -14.66 9.70
C VAL A 5 18.41 -14.80 9.87
N ALA A 6 17.84 -14.10 10.85
CA ALA A 6 16.40 -14.11 11.06
C ALA A 6 15.68 -13.68 9.76
N SER A 7 14.65 -14.40 9.39
CA SER A 7 13.85 -14.04 8.21
C SER A 7 13.34 -12.59 8.38
N PRO A 8 13.52 -11.73 7.36
CA PRO A 8 13.07 -10.33 7.43
C PRO A 8 11.54 -10.20 7.52
N PHE A 9 10.80 -11.26 7.21
CA PHE A 9 9.34 -11.32 7.27
C PHE A 9 8.90 -12.55 8.04
N ARG A 10 7.79 -12.42 8.77
CA ARG A 10 7.16 -13.52 9.50
C ARG A 10 5.63 -13.38 9.45
N PHE A 11 4.95 -14.47 9.78
CA PHE A 11 3.51 -14.47 9.95
C PHE A 11 3.11 -13.92 11.31
N PHE A 12 2.00 -13.17 11.31
CA PHE A 12 1.36 -12.59 12.49
C PHE A 12 -0.11 -12.99 12.47
N SER A 13 -0.56 -13.68 13.52
CA SER A 13 -1.98 -13.94 13.75
C SER A 13 -2.64 -12.65 14.25
N LEU A 14 -3.63 -12.18 13.51
CA LEU A 14 -4.29 -10.92 13.78
C LEU A 14 -5.80 -11.12 13.98
N ARG A 15 -6.36 -10.29 14.83
CA ARG A 15 -7.80 -10.21 15.07
C ARG A 15 -8.27 -8.77 14.86
N VAL A 16 -9.40 -8.60 14.18
CA VAL A 16 -10.05 -7.29 14.06
C VAL A 16 -10.46 -6.80 15.44
N LEU A 17 -10.04 -5.60 15.80
CA LEU A 17 -10.42 -4.91 17.03
C LEU A 17 -11.57 -3.95 16.77
N ARG A 18 -11.48 -3.17 15.69
CA ARG A 18 -12.49 -2.18 15.31
C ARG A 18 -12.43 -1.89 13.81
N VAL A 19 -13.55 -1.42 13.31
CA VAL A 19 -13.72 -1.00 11.91
C VAL A 19 -14.24 0.43 11.91
N ARG A 20 -13.66 1.30 11.09
CA ARG A 20 -14.06 2.70 10.96
C ARG A 20 -14.16 3.10 9.49
N ARG A 21 -15.32 3.59 9.08
CA ARG A 21 -15.46 4.24 7.77
C ARG A 21 -14.64 5.52 7.74
N LEU A 22 -13.85 5.70 6.68
CA LEU A 22 -13.09 6.91 6.41
C LEU A 22 -13.80 7.79 5.37
N GLY A 23 -14.61 7.18 4.52
CA GLY A 23 -15.36 7.83 3.46
C GLY A 23 -16.27 6.84 2.74
N PRO A 24 -16.92 7.24 1.64
CA PRO A 24 -17.76 6.35 0.83
C PRO A 24 -17.02 5.10 0.32
N SER A 25 -15.76 5.25 -0.06
CA SER A 25 -14.96 4.20 -0.70
C SER A 25 -13.79 3.69 0.15
N LEU A 26 -13.64 4.16 1.39
CA LEU A 26 -12.51 3.78 2.24
C LEU A 26 -12.97 3.33 3.63
N VAL A 27 -12.37 2.24 4.12
CA VAL A 27 -12.58 1.74 5.48
C VAL A 27 -11.25 1.40 6.12
N ARG A 28 -11.06 1.82 7.37
CA ARG A 28 -9.94 1.42 8.22
C ARG A 28 -10.33 0.25 9.09
N VAL A 29 -9.52 -0.78 9.08
CA VAL A 29 -9.61 -1.89 10.00
C VAL A 29 -8.39 -1.87 10.91
N SER A 30 -8.62 -1.83 12.21
CA SER A 30 -7.57 -1.94 13.23
C SER A 30 -7.49 -3.38 13.71
N PHE A 31 -6.28 -3.91 13.71
CA PHE A 31 -6.00 -5.27 14.11
C PHE A 31 -5.10 -5.29 15.35
N GLY A 32 -5.32 -6.27 16.22
CA GLY A 32 -4.43 -6.62 17.32
C GLY A 32 -3.96 -8.05 17.20
N GLY A 33 -2.85 -8.36 17.84
CA GLY A 33 -2.32 -9.71 17.89
C GLY A 33 -1.20 -9.85 18.92
N PRO A 34 -1.05 -11.04 19.52
CA PRO A 34 -0.08 -11.25 20.61
C PRO A 34 1.38 -11.08 20.17
N GLU A 35 1.63 -11.19 18.86
CA GLU A 35 3.00 -11.18 18.31
C GLU A 35 3.39 -9.82 17.72
N LEU A 36 2.52 -8.79 17.79
CA LEU A 36 2.80 -7.46 17.21
C LEU A 36 3.97 -6.75 17.87
N ASP A 37 4.41 -7.17 19.06
CA ASP A 37 5.66 -6.70 19.66
C ASP A 37 6.89 -7.03 18.81
N ALA A 38 6.81 -8.05 17.94
CA ALA A 38 7.86 -8.41 17.00
C ALA A 38 7.71 -7.76 15.62
N PHE A 39 6.63 -7.03 15.37
CA PHE A 39 6.42 -6.32 14.11
C PHE A 39 7.33 -5.08 14.09
N ARG A 40 8.13 -4.92 13.02
CA ARG A 40 9.10 -3.83 12.90
C ARG A 40 8.87 -3.08 11.60
N SER A 41 8.66 -1.78 11.69
CA SER A 41 8.49 -0.92 10.51
C SER A 41 9.01 0.48 10.78
N LEU A 42 9.52 1.13 9.74
CA LEU A 42 9.82 2.57 9.71
C LEU A 42 8.61 3.40 9.22
N GLY A 43 7.43 2.79 9.06
CA GLY A 43 6.29 3.46 8.47
C GLY A 43 6.45 3.65 6.96
N ARG A 44 6.15 4.84 6.45
CA ARG A 44 6.18 5.18 5.03
C ARG A 44 5.22 4.30 4.22
N ASP A 45 5.63 3.86 3.05
CA ASP A 45 4.88 2.96 2.17
C ASP A 45 5.10 1.46 2.50
N GLN A 46 5.35 1.12 3.78
CA GLN A 46 5.54 -0.27 4.21
C GLN A 46 4.40 -1.16 3.74
N SER A 47 4.70 -2.10 2.86
CA SER A 47 3.73 -3.11 2.44
C SER A 47 3.81 -4.38 3.29
N LEU A 48 2.68 -5.09 3.35
CA LEU A 48 2.53 -6.42 3.94
C LEU A 48 1.56 -7.25 3.09
N SER A 49 1.61 -8.58 3.22
CA SER A 49 0.60 -9.46 2.63
C SER A 49 -0.41 -9.86 3.69
N LEU A 50 -1.68 -9.59 3.41
CA LEU A 50 -2.80 -9.99 4.26
C LEU A 50 -3.48 -11.22 3.66
N PHE A 51 -3.74 -12.22 4.49
CA PHE A 51 -4.43 -13.44 4.14
C PHE A 51 -5.80 -13.44 4.82
N LEU A 52 -6.85 -13.45 4.01
CA LEU A 52 -8.23 -13.38 4.44
C LEU A 52 -8.89 -14.76 4.31
N PRO A 53 -9.81 -15.14 5.22
CA PRO A 53 -10.57 -16.36 5.09
C PRO A 53 -11.51 -16.32 3.88
N GLN A 54 -11.80 -17.49 3.31
CA GLN A 54 -12.88 -17.64 2.34
C GLN A 54 -14.26 -17.46 3.02
N PRO A 55 -15.30 -17.11 2.26
CA PRO A 55 -16.65 -17.05 2.81
C PRO A 55 -17.03 -18.36 3.51
N GLY A 56 -17.46 -18.25 4.77
CA GLY A 56 -17.83 -19.39 5.61
C GLY A 56 -16.70 -19.98 6.45
N GLN A 57 -15.46 -19.54 6.26
CA GLN A 57 -14.34 -19.91 7.13
C GLN A 57 -14.21 -18.91 8.28
N SER A 58 -13.82 -19.37 9.47
CA SER A 58 -13.57 -18.54 10.66
C SER A 58 -12.16 -17.94 10.69
N GLU A 59 -11.23 -18.55 9.94
CA GLU A 59 -9.82 -18.12 9.84
C GLU A 59 -9.21 -18.54 8.50
N PRO A 60 -8.16 -17.84 8.03
CA PRO A 60 -7.51 -18.16 6.76
C PRO A 60 -6.76 -19.49 6.82
N VAL A 61 -6.90 -20.31 5.77
CA VAL A 61 -6.22 -21.61 5.65
C VAL A 61 -4.87 -21.42 4.95
N LEU A 62 -3.78 -21.68 5.69
CA LEU A 62 -2.41 -21.69 5.18
C LEU A 62 -1.63 -22.89 5.77
N PRO A 63 -0.84 -23.61 4.97
CA PRO A 63 -0.03 -24.75 5.41
C PRO A 63 1.31 -24.27 6.04
N LEU A 64 1.25 -23.54 7.16
CA LEU A 64 2.41 -22.94 7.80
C LEU A 64 3.35 -23.95 8.47
N ASP A 65 2.86 -25.15 8.76
CA ASP A 65 3.61 -26.28 9.29
C ASP A 65 4.70 -26.80 8.34
N LEU A 66 4.61 -26.46 7.05
CA LEU A 66 5.58 -26.84 6.03
C LEU A 66 6.81 -25.91 5.95
N GLY A 67 6.97 -24.96 6.88
CA GLY A 67 8.10 -24.04 6.90
C GLY A 67 8.26 -23.31 5.55
N ASP A 68 9.44 -23.35 4.93
CA ASP A 68 9.71 -22.66 3.65
C ASP A 68 8.87 -23.19 2.48
N GLY A 69 8.28 -24.38 2.60
CA GLY A 69 7.39 -24.98 1.59
C GLY A 69 5.97 -24.42 1.57
N TRP A 70 5.59 -23.59 2.56
CA TRP A 70 4.22 -23.07 2.71
C TRP A 70 3.69 -22.39 1.45
N TRP A 71 4.54 -21.65 0.74
CA TRP A 71 4.13 -20.86 -0.44
C TRP A 71 3.64 -21.74 -1.58
N GLN A 72 4.40 -22.80 -1.91
CA GLN A 72 3.99 -23.72 -2.96
C GLN A 72 2.75 -24.50 -2.56
N ALA A 73 2.73 -25.04 -1.34
CA ALA A 73 1.60 -25.79 -0.83
C ALA A 73 0.32 -24.93 -0.75
N TRP A 74 0.42 -23.65 -0.37
CA TRP A 74 -0.70 -22.71 -0.40
C TRP A 74 -1.26 -22.53 -1.82
N ARG A 75 -0.40 -22.42 -2.84
CA ARG A 75 -0.84 -22.31 -4.24
C ARG A 75 -1.52 -23.55 -4.77
N GLU A 76 -1.22 -24.72 -4.24
CA GLU A 76 -1.79 -26.01 -4.60
C GLU A 76 -3.13 -26.28 -3.90
N LEU A 77 -3.50 -25.52 -2.84
CA LEU A 77 -4.80 -25.63 -2.21
C LEU A 77 -5.92 -25.24 -3.20
N PRO A 78 -7.10 -25.89 -3.11
CA PRO A 78 -8.28 -25.51 -3.88
C PRO A 78 -8.63 -24.02 -3.69
N ASP A 79 -9.12 -23.38 -4.74
CA ASP A 79 -9.41 -21.93 -4.75
C ASP A 79 -10.48 -21.51 -3.72
N ASP A 80 -11.40 -22.42 -3.37
CA ASP A 80 -12.45 -22.22 -2.36
C ASP A 80 -11.99 -22.50 -0.92
N VAL A 81 -10.79 -23.04 -0.75
CA VAL A 81 -10.19 -23.38 0.55
C VAL A 81 -9.08 -22.42 0.91
N ARG A 82 -8.17 -22.16 -0.02
CA ARG A 82 -6.98 -21.35 0.25
C ARG A 82 -7.33 -19.91 0.62
N ALA A 83 -6.62 -19.37 1.60
CA ALA A 83 -6.76 -17.99 2.01
C ALA A 83 -6.58 -17.01 0.85
N VAL A 84 -7.39 -15.96 0.81
CA VAL A 84 -7.27 -14.87 -0.17
C VAL A 84 -6.09 -13.99 0.22
N MET A 85 -5.01 -14.00 -0.56
CA MET A 85 -3.85 -13.16 -0.30
C MET A 85 -3.95 -11.83 -1.05
N ARG A 86 -3.76 -10.70 -0.34
CA ARG A 86 -3.72 -9.34 -0.91
C ARG A 86 -2.62 -8.51 -0.28
N SER A 87 -1.99 -7.67 -1.09
CA SER A 87 -1.00 -6.70 -0.58
C SER A 87 -1.71 -5.45 -0.09
N TYR A 88 -1.29 -4.98 1.09
CA TYR A 88 -1.78 -3.75 1.71
C TYR A 88 -0.64 -2.92 2.26
N THR A 89 -0.93 -1.66 2.51
CA THR A 89 -0.03 -0.76 3.24
C THR A 89 -0.28 -0.85 4.74
N LEU A 90 0.77 -0.91 5.52
CA LEU A 90 0.72 -0.62 6.94
C LEU A 90 0.43 0.87 7.13
N ARG A 91 -0.83 1.21 7.46
CA ARG A 91 -1.22 2.62 7.63
C ARG A 91 -0.70 3.21 8.93
N ALA A 92 -0.72 2.44 9.99
CA ALA A 92 -0.16 2.81 11.29
C ALA A 92 0.25 1.57 12.09
N LEU A 93 1.27 1.74 12.93
CA LEU A 93 1.72 0.75 13.92
C LEU A 93 1.77 1.43 15.29
N ARG A 94 1.16 0.81 16.28
CA ARG A 94 1.24 1.20 17.69
C ARG A 94 1.71 0.00 18.50
N HIS A 95 2.76 0.15 19.28
CA HIS A 95 3.27 -0.92 20.14
C HIS A 95 2.55 -0.98 21.48
N ASP A 96 1.96 0.13 21.92
CA ASP A 96 1.16 0.21 23.14
C ASP A 96 -0.16 0.96 22.86
N PRO A 97 -1.29 0.27 22.85
CA PRO A 97 -1.43 -1.20 22.74
C PRO A 97 -0.91 -1.73 21.41
N GLY A 98 -0.57 -3.03 21.34
CA GLY A 98 -0.09 -3.69 20.11
C GLY A 98 -1.16 -3.71 19.02
N GLU A 99 -1.14 -2.73 18.12
CA GLU A 99 -2.14 -2.57 17.06
C GLU A 99 -1.52 -2.14 15.73
N ILE A 100 -2.11 -2.61 14.63
CA ILE A 100 -1.87 -2.07 13.29
C ILE A 100 -3.17 -1.64 12.64
N ASP A 101 -3.09 -0.57 11.83
CA ASP A 101 -4.19 -0.12 10.97
C ASP A 101 -3.89 -0.45 9.51
N ILE A 102 -4.91 -0.91 8.81
CA ILE A 102 -4.90 -1.11 7.36
C ILE A 102 -6.14 -0.45 6.77
N ASP A 103 -5.95 0.37 5.75
CA ASP A 103 -7.04 1.00 5.02
C ASP A 103 -7.36 0.22 3.76
N PHE A 104 -8.64 -0.07 3.55
CA PHE A 104 -9.15 -0.84 2.42
C PHE A 104 -9.94 0.07 1.48
N ALA A 105 -9.59 0.04 0.19
CA ALA A 105 -10.41 0.63 -0.85
C ALA A 105 -11.59 -0.30 -1.18
N LEU A 106 -12.81 0.23 -1.13
CA LEU A 106 -14.05 -0.50 -1.36
C LEU A 106 -14.56 -0.24 -2.79
N HIS A 107 -14.21 -1.11 -3.72
CA HIS A 107 -14.66 -1.05 -5.11
C HIS A 107 -15.67 -2.16 -5.47
N GLY A 108 -16.25 -2.81 -4.48
CA GLY A 108 -17.42 -3.69 -4.60
C GLY A 108 -17.19 -5.07 -5.21
N VAL A 109 -16.16 -5.30 -6.02
CA VAL A 109 -16.03 -6.53 -6.84
C VAL A 109 -14.97 -7.54 -6.35
N GLY A 110 -14.00 -7.15 -5.55
CA GLY A 110 -12.93 -8.06 -5.10
C GLY A 110 -13.26 -8.81 -3.80
N PRO A 111 -12.68 -9.99 -3.54
CA PRO A 111 -12.92 -10.74 -2.30
C PRO A 111 -12.51 -9.95 -1.06
N ALA A 112 -11.40 -9.22 -1.10
CA ALA A 112 -10.93 -8.41 0.02
C ALA A 112 -11.82 -7.19 0.28
N SER A 113 -12.31 -6.52 -0.76
CA SER A 113 -13.28 -5.41 -0.63
C SER A 113 -14.60 -5.91 0.00
N ARG A 114 -15.09 -7.10 -0.43
CA ARG A 114 -16.27 -7.74 0.18
C ARG A 114 -16.04 -8.15 1.63
N TRP A 115 -14.86 -8.67 1.96
CA TRP A 115 -14.49 -8.99 3.33
C TRP A 115 -14.45 -7.72 4.19
N ALA A 116 -13.72 -6.69 3.77
CA ALA A 116 -13.55 -5.44 4.51
C ALA A 116 -14.88 -4.70 4.73
N SER A 117 -15.83 -4.80 3.78
CA SER A 117 -17.15 -4.18 3.93
C SER A 117 -18.04 -4.83 5.00
N ARG A 118 -17.70 -6.06 5.45
CA ARG A 118 -18.43 -6.84 6.45
C ARG A 118 -17.60 -7.16 7.68
N ALA A 119 -16.32 -6.76 7.68
CA ALA A 119 -15.40 -7.03 8.78
C ALA A 119 -15.99 -6.57 10.13
N ALA A 120 -15.87 -7.41 11.14
CA ALA A 120 -16.37 -7.18 12.48
C ALA A 120 -15.31 -7.50 13.53
N ALA A 121 -15.44 -6.90 14.70
CA ALA A 121 -14.56 -7.21 15.83
C ALA A 121 -14.56 -8.71 16.13
N GLY A 122 -13.39 -9.31 16.25
CA GLY A 122 -13.19 -10.73 16.46
C GLY A 122 -12.82 -11.53 15.20
N ASP A 123 -13.06 -11.01 13.99
CA ASP A 123 -12.64 -11.67 12.75
C ASP A 123 -11.13 -11.90 12.73
N ARG A 124 -10.72 -13.05 12.20
CA ARG A 124 -9.32 -13.47 12.19
C ARG A 124 -8.72 -13.40 10.80
N VAL A 125 -7.47 -12.94 10.74
CA VAL A 125 -6.67 -12.89 9.53
C VAL A 125 -5.22 -13.24 9.86
N LEU A 126 -4.43 -13.55 8.83
CA LEU A 126 -2.97 -13.65 8.95
C LEU A 126 -2.31 -12.55 8.14
N ALA A 127 -1.22 -12.01 8.66
CA ALA A 127 -0.37 -11.07 7.92
C ALA A 127 1.04 -11.63 7.79
N LEU A 128 1.62 -11.59 6.59
CA LEU A 128 3.06 -11.74 6.40
C LEU A 128 3.65 -10.33 6.40
N GLY A 129 4.27 -9.97 7.50
CA GLY A 129 4.77 -8.63 7.79
C GLY A 129 6.23 -8.59 8.18
N PRO A 130 6.84 -7.39 8.29
CA PRO A 130 8.27 -7.24 8.58
C PRO A 130 8.60 -7.56 10.04
N ALA A 131 9.70 -8.32 10.21
CA ALA A 131 10.35 -8.60 11.50
C ALA A 131 11.59 -7.70 11.71
N ILE A 132 12.04 -6.99 10.68
CA ILE A 132 13.12 -6.00 10.73
C ILE A 132 12.62 -4.67 10.15
N ALA A 133 13.06 -3.55 10.69
CA ALA A 133 12.56 -2.23 10.34
C ALA A 133 13.00 -1.79 8.93
N ASP A 134 14.27 -1.97 8.59
CA ASP A 134 14.76 -1.71 7.24
C ASP A 134 14.62 -2.95 6.37
N ASN A 135 13.63 -2.97 5.51
CA ASN A 135 13.29 -4.12 4.69
C ASN A 135 12.86 -3.70 3.27
N ARG A 136 12.84 -4.66 2.35
CA ARG A 136 12.55 -4.43 0.92
C ARG A 136 11.09 -4.06 0.61
N ALA A 137 10.20 -4.15 1.59
CA ALA A 137 8.79 -3.80 1.41
C ALA A 137 8.50 -2.31 1.69
N VAL A 138 9.52 -1.52 2.05
CA VAL A 138 9.51 -0.06 2.01
C VAL A 138 10.21 0.38 0.72
N ARG A 139 9.49 1.02 -0.17
CA ARG A 139 10.01 1.45 -1.48
C ARG A 139 10.28 2.95 -1.56
N PHE A 140 9.64 3.73 -0.70
CA PHE A 140 9.92 5.17 -0.58
C PHE A 140 11.29 5.39 0.05
N ARG A 141 12.29 5.65 -0.81
CA ARG A 141 13.70 5.81 -0.43
C ARG A 141 14.34 6.97 -1.19
N PRO A 142 13.95 8.22 -0.86
CA PRO A 142 14.55 9.38 -1.50
C PRO A 142 16.04 9.45 -1.18
N PRO A 143 16.92 9.78 -2.15
CA PRO A 143 18.31 10.15 -1.88
C PRO A 143 18.39 11.35 -0.92
N GLU A 144 19.45 11.42 -0.14
CA GLU A 144 19.66 12.48 0.87
C GLU A 144 19.67 13.90 0.26
N ASP A 145 20.11 14.02 -0.97
CA ASP A 145 20.21 15.28 -1.70
C ASP A 145 18.91 15.69 -2.41
N THR A 146 17.78 15.05 -2.07
CA THR A 146 16.48 15.37 -2.66
C THR A 146 15.98 16.74 -2.21
N ASP A 147 15.66 17.61 -3.18
CA ASP A 147 15.20 18.98 -2.95
C ASP A 147 13.68 19.17 -3.14
N LEU A 148 13.01 18.17 -3.71
CA LEU A 148 11.56 18.11 -3.86
C LEU A 148 11.09 16.65 -3.90
N VAL A 149 10.08 16.33 -3.12
CA VAL A 149 9.36 15.06 -3.21
C VAL A 149 8.10 15.27 -4.04
N VAL A 150 7.91 14.44 -5.06
CA VAL A 150 6.71 14.43 -5.90
C VAL A 150 5.96 13.12 -5.66
N LEU A 151 4.69 13.19 -5.30
CA LEU A 151 3.85 12.03 -5.03
C LEU A 151 2.64 11.99 -5.96
N TRP A 152 2.33 10.82 -6.48
CA TRP A 152 1.02 10.54 -7.05
C TRP A 152 0.51 9.18 -6.55
N GLY A 153 -0.77 9.14 -6.17
CA GLY A 153 -1.45 7.90 -5.76
C GLY A 153 -2.95 7.95 -6.00
N ASP A 154 -3.54 6.82 -6.37
CA ASP A 154 -4.99 6.64 -6.37
C ASP A 154 -5.50 6.16 -5.00
N GLU A 155 -6.81 5.88 -4.86
CA GLU A 155 -7.42 5.47 -3.59
C GLU A 155 -6.75 4.25 -2.94
N THR A 156 -6.13 3.36 -3.73
CA THR A 156 -5.41 2.20 -3.20
C THR A 156 -4.05 2.58 -2.62
N ALA A 157 -3.48 3.69 -3.09
CA ALA A 157 -2.18 4.19 -2.69
C ALA A 157 -2.26 5.37 -1.69
N VAL A 158 -3.45 5.98 -1.50
CA VAL A 158 -3.66 7.04 -0.48
C VAL A 158 -3.13 6.63 0.90
N PRO A 159 -3.33 5.39 1.41
CA PRO A 159 -2.78 4.99 2.71
C PRO A 159 -1.25 5.06 2.76
N ALA A 160 -0.56 4.70 1.68
CA ALA A 160 0.90 4.76 1.58
C ALA A 160 1.39 6.21 1.44
N ALA A 161 0.75 7.00 0.58
CA ALA A 161 1.08 8.42 0.40
C ALA A 161 0.88 9.19 1.70
N SER A 162 -0.21 8.94 2.45
CA SER A 162 -0.45 9.54 3.75
C SER A 162 0.65 9.19 4.76
N ALA A 163 1.00 7.90 4.87
CA ALA A 163 2.06 7.46 5.79
C ALA A 163 3.45 8.02 5.40
N VAL A 164 3.71 8.20 4.11
CA VAL A 164 4.91 8.90 3.62
C VAL A 164 4.88 10.35 4.06
N LEU A 165 3.80 11.11 3.76
CA LEU A 165 3.67 12.52 4.09
C LEU A 165 3.83 12.78 5.59
N GLU A 166 3.21 11.94 6.43
CA GLU A 166 3.30 12.00 7.89
C GLU A 166 4.71 11.69 8.42
N SER A 167 5.54 10.98 7.65
CA SER A 167 6.91 10.62 8.04
C SER A 167 7.98 11.62 7.59
N LEU A 168 7.62 12.60 6.77
CA LEU A 168 8.58 13.56 6.23
C LEU A 168 8.97 14.60 7.28
N PRO A 169 10.26 14.97 7.35
CA PRO A 169 10.73 16.04 8.22
C PRO A 169 10.09 17.39 7.90
N ALA A 170 9.98 18.26 8.92
CA ALA A 170 9.54 19.62 8.75
C ALA A 170 10.36 20.36 7.66
N GLY A 171 9.66 21.15 6.83
CA GLY A 171 10.26 21.91 5.75
C GLY A 171 10.65 21.08 4.51
N THR A 172 10.41 19.78 4.47
CA THR A 172 10.53 18.99 3.25
C THR A 172 9.54 19.49 2.22
N ARG A 173 10.01 19.94 1.06
CA ARG A 173 9.15 20.42 -0.03
C ARG A 173 8.47 19.24 -0.71
N VAL A 174 7.12 19.27 -0.80
CA VAL A 174 6.34 18.20 -1.41
C VAL A 174 5.31 18.76 -2.38
N ARG A 175 5.17 18.10 -3.53
CA ARG A 175 4.08 18.27 -4.46
C ARG A 175 3.34 16.94 -4.61
N ALA A 176 2.06 16.87 -4.23
CA ALA A 176 1.30 15.63 -4.24
C ALA A 176 -0.01 15.78 -5.01
N TRP A 177 -0.39 14.72 -5.75
CA TRP A 177 -1.71 14.54 -6.34
C TRP A 177 -2.28 13.22 -5.82
N LEU A 178 -3.40 13.29 -5.13
CA LEU A 178 -4.07 12.13 -4.58
C LEU A 178 -5.45 11.98 -5.21
N GLU A 179 -5.69 10.84 -5.86
CA GLU A 179 -6.94 10.59 -6.55
C GLU A 179 -7.86 9.72 -5.70
N VAL A 180 -9.13 10.15 -5.56
CA VAL A 180 -10.17 9.42 -4.84
C VAL A 180 -11.46 9.37 -5.66
N PRO A 181 -12.33 8.36 -5.44
CA PRO A 181 -13.60 8.27 -6.15
C PRO A 181 -14.56 9.42 -5.81
N HIS A 182 -14.69 9.79 -4.55
CA HIS A 182 -15.67 10.77 -4.04
C HIS A 182 -15.02 11.83 -3.16
N ALA A 183 -15.57 13.03 -3.13
CA ALA A 183 -15.09 14.10 -2.25
C ALA A 183 -15.11 13.71 -0.76
N GLY A 184 -16.04 12.85 -0.36
CA GLY A 184 -16.09 12.31 1.01
C GLY A 184 -14.96 11.34 1.38
N ASP A 185 -14.10 10.95 0.42
CA ASP A 185 -12.91 10.13 0.65
C ASP A 185 -11.65 10.97 0.90
N ILE A 186 -11.72 12.30 0.73
CA ILE A 186 -10.63 13.22 1.05
C ILE A 186 -10.30 13.10 2.54
N GLN A 187 -9.02 12.96 2.86
CA GLN A 187 -8.54 12.81 4.23
C GLN A 187 -7.71 14.04 4.63
N ASP A 188 -7.81 14.40 5.90
CA ASP A 188 -6.86 15.30 6.52
C ASP A 188 -5.58 14.54 6.85
N ILE A 189 -4.44 14.99 6.29
CA ILE A 189 -3.14 14.34 6.44
C ILE A 189 -2.28 15.23 7.32
N ALA A 190 -1.98 14.76 8.52
CA ALA A 190 -1.11 15.47 9.47
C ALA A 190 0.35 15.36 9.00
N THR A 191 0.89 16.38 8.35
CA THR A 191 2.28 16.44 7.92
C THR A 191 2.96 17.72 8.40
N GLU A 192 4.25 17.61 8.74
CA GLU A 192 5.10 18.77 9.04
C GLU A 192 5.85 19.26 7.78
N ALA A 193 5.74 18.54 6.68
CA ALA A 193 6.35 18.92 5.42
C ALA A 193 5.68 20.17 4.82
N ASP A 194 6.44 20.95 4.03
CA ASP A 194 5.90 22.01 3.18
C ASP A 194 5.25 21.38 1.94
N ALA A 195 4.02 20.89 2.14
CA ALA A 195 3.31 20.07 1.19
C ALA A 195 2.14 20.80 0.52
N GLU A 196 2.17 20.84 -0.80
CA GLU A 196 1.04 21.20 -1.64
C GLU A 196 0.37 19.93 -2.16
N ILE A 197 -0.88 19.67 -1.71
CA ILE A 197 -1.63 18.45 -2.00
C ILE A 197 -2.89 18.78 -2.78
N ASP A 198 -2.98 18.33 -4.03
CA ASP A 198 -4.20 18.38 -4.82
C ASP A 198 -4.96 17.06 -4.71
N TRP A 199 -6.24 17.13 -4.34
CA TRP A 199 -7.15 16.01 -4.39
C TRP A 199 -7.91 16.00 -5.71
N LEU A 200 -7.80 14.90 -6.44
CA LEU A 200 -8.49 14.65 -7.69
C LEU A 200 -9.71 13.77 -7.43
N VAL A 201 -10.90 14.33 -7.55
CA VAL A 201 -12.15 13.60 -7.29
C VAL A 201 -12.75 13.09 -8.59
N ARG A 202 -12.66 11.78 -8.80
CA ARG A 202 -13.01 11.13 -10.08
C ARG A 202 -14.46 11.33 -10.52
N HIS A 203 -15.40 11.24 -9.57
CA HIS A 203 -16.83 11.34 -9.86
C HIS A 203 -17.32 12.79 -10.05
N ASP A 204 -16.52 13.77 -9.72
CA ASP A 204 -16.85 15.19 -9.93
C ASP A 204 -16.36 15.70 -11.29
N GLY A 205 -15.96 14.80 -12.19
CA GLY A 205 -15.48 15.14 -13.53
C GLY A 205 -14.10 15.79 -13.56
N SER A 206 -13.29 15.58 -12.55
CA SER A 206 -11.89 15.97 -12.54
C SER A 206 -11.14 15.40 -13.76
N PRO A 207 -10.15 16.12 -14.29
CA PRO A 207 -9.30 15.59 -15.36
C PRO A 207 -8.64 14.26 -14.90
N THR A 208 -8.21 13.44 -15.86
CA THR A 208 -7.44 12.25 -15.49
C THR A 208 -6.22 12.64 -14.69
N ALA A 209 -5.75 11.75 -13.79
CA ALA A 209 -4.55 12.01 -13.00
C ALA A 209 -3.36 12.44 -13.87
N VAL A 210 -3.21 11.81 -15.04
CA VAL A 210 -2.13 12.13 -15.98
C VAL A 210 -2.27 13.55 -16.54
N ASP A 211 -3.49 13.95 -16.92
CA ASP A 211 -3.76 15.29 -17.47
C ASP A 211 -3.61 16.34 -16.38
N ALA A 212 -4.10 16.09 -15.16
CA ALA A 212 -3.97 17.00 -14.04
C ALA A 212 -2.50 17.25 -13.67
N VAL A 213 -1.68 16.19 -13.57
CA VAL A 213 -0.24 16.31 -13.28
C VAL A 213 0.50 17.04 -14.40
N ARG A 214 0.13 16.81 -15.67
CA ARG A 214 0.74 17.50 -16.81
C ARG A 214 0.38 18.98 -16.89
N ALA A 215 -0.86 19.32 -16.57
CA ALA A 215 -1.35 20.70 -16.60
C ALA A 215 -0.86 21.53 -15.42
N ALA A 216 -0.52 20.89 -14.30
CA ALA A 216 -0.08 21.58 -13.10
C ALA A 216 1.28 22.26 -13.31
N ARG A 217 1.42 23.47 -12.72
CA ARG A 217 2.72 24.13 -12.64
C ARG A 217 3.63 23.26 -11.75
N GLN A 218 4.69 22.71 -12.33
CA GLN A 218 5.67 21.94 -11.58
C GLN A 218 6.63 22.89 -10.83
N PRO A 219 6.86 22.66 -9.53
CA PRO A 219 7.86 23.41 -8.80
C PRO A 219 9.26 23.26 -9.43
N LEU A 220 10.07 24.31 -9.33
CA LEU A 220 11.47 24.23 -9.75
C LEU A 220 12.24 23.36 -8.75
N ALA A 221 12.93 22.35 -9.26
CA ALA A 221 13.76 21.45 -8.49
C ALA A 221 14.89 20.92 -9.39
N GLU A 222 16.07 20.77 -8.81
CA GLU A 222 17.24 20.24 -9.53
C GLU A 222 17.35 18.72 -9.33
N ARG A 223 16.94 18.24 -8.16
CA ARG A 223 17.08 16.84 -7.73
C ARG A 223 15.77 16.29 -7.15
N PRO A 224 14.68 16.31 -7.92
CA PRO A 224 13.41 15.81 -7.46
C PRO A 224 13.46 14.28 -7.26
N TYR A 225 12.72 13.79 -6.28
CA TYR A 225 12.40 12.38 -6.12
C TYR A 225 10.91 12.16 -6.37
N VAL A 226 10.58 11.21 -7.24
CA VAL A 226 9.20 10.95 -7.67
C VAL A 226 8.77 9.56 -7.18
N TRP A 227 7.63 9.49 -6.50
CA TRP A 227 6.99 8.26 -6.08
C TRP A 227 5.59 8.16 -6.68
N LEU A 228 5.32 7.06 -7.39
CA LEU A 228 4.07 6.82 -8.12
C LEU A 228 3.51 5.47 -7.74
N ALA A 229 2.26 5.41 -7.24
CA ALA A 229 1.61 4.14 -6.91
C ALA A 229 0.11 4.16 -7.24
N GLY A 230 -0.45 3.01 -7.63
CA GLY A 230 -1.86 2.87 -7.95
C GLY A 230 -2.09 2.08 -9.23
N GLU A 231 -3.05 2.52 -10.09
CA GLU A 231 -3.37 1.85 -11.34
C GLU A 231 -2.17 1.81 -12.29
N ALA A 232 -1.84 0.61 -12.76
CA ALA A 232 -0.61 0.35 -13.51
C ALA A 232 -0.48 1.14 -14.83
N GLY A 233 -1.59 1.48 -15.48
CA GLY A 233 -1.62 2.30 -16.70
C GLY A 233 -1.24 3.76 -16.41
N HIS A 234 -1.82 4.35 -15.35
CA HIS A 234 -1.50 5.70 -14.90
C HIS A 234 -0.05 5.79 -14.40
N VAL A 235 0.39 4.83 -13.60
CA VAL A 235 1.78 4.73 -13.12
C VAL A 235 2.77 4.75 -14.28
N ARG A 236 2.53 3.94 -15.33
CA ARG A 236 3.40 3.91 -16.52
C ARG A 236 3.38 5.22 -17.31
N ALA A 237 2.20 5.85 -17.43
CA ALA A 237 2.07 7.11 -18.15
C ALA A 237 2.79 8.25 -17.43
N LEU A 238 2.63 8.36 -16.11
CA LEU A 238 3.31 9.35 -15.28
C LEU A 238 4.82 9.11 -15.21
N ARG A 239 5.26 7.84 -15.12
CA ARG A 239 6.70 7.54 -15.19
C ARG A 239 7.31 8.01 -16.51
N ARG A 240 6.64 7.77 -17.65
CA ARG A 240 7.11 8.29 -18.96
C ARG A 240 7.17 9.79 -18.98
N TYR A 241 6.18 10.47 -18.41
CA TYR A 241 6.15 11.93 -18.31
C TYR A 241 7.34 12.44 -17.49
N PHE A 242 7.56 11.96 -16.27
CA PHE A 242 8.65 12.46 -15.42
C PHE A 242 10.02 12.11 -15.97
N VAL A 243 10.25 10.90 -16.46
CA VAL A 243 11.55 10.50 -16.99
C VAL A 243 11.80 11.05 -18.39
N GLY A 244 10.82 10.93 -19.31
CA GLY A 244 11.03 11.24 -20.72
C GLY A 244 10.80 12.71 -21.05
N GLU A 245 9.82 13.38 -20.43
CA GLU A 245 9.45 14.76 -20.78
C GLU A 245 10.01 15.76 -19.77
N ARG A 246 10.07 15.39 -18.48
CA ARG A 246 10.62 16.27 -17.42
C ARG A 246 12.12 16.03 -17.15
N GLY A 247 12.72 14.99 -17.71
CA GLY A 247 14.12 14.69 -17.58
C GLY A 247 14.59 14.23 -16.19
N VAL A 248 13.67 13.76 -15.34
CA VAL A 248 14.02 13.22 -14.01
C VAL A 248 14.83 11.95 -14.17
N ASP A 249 15.97 11.84 -13.48
CA ASP A 249 16.78 10.61 -13.48
C ASP A 249 15.92 9.41 -13.06
N ARG A 250 15.88 8.37 -13.90
CA ARG A 250 15.11 7.14 -13.65
C ARG A 250 15.37 6.50 -12.28
N ARG A 251 16.57 6.70 -11.70
CA ARG A 251 16.95 6.21 -10.37
C ARG A 251 16.28 6.99 -9.24
N ARG A 252 15.73 8.16 -9.54
CA ARG A 252 14.96 9.00 -8.61
C ARG A 252 13.45 8.84 -8.79
N VAL A 253 13.01 7.83 -9.56
CA VAL A 253 11.59 7.54 -9.79
C VAL A 253 11.26 6.15 -9.26
N THR A 254 10.59 6.10 -8.13
CA THR A 254 9.95 4.88 -7.61
C THR A 254 8.54 4.78 -8.16
N PHE A 255 8.18 3.63 -8.68
CA PHE A 255 6.85 3.41 -9.26
C PHE A 255 6.38 1.98 -8.97
N VAL A 256 5.10 1.85 -8.59
CA VAL A 256 4.50 0.55 -8.23
C VAL A 256 3.06 0.49 -8.74
N GLY A 257 2.78 -0.45 -9.64
CA GLY A 257 1.41 -0.80 -9.98
C GLY A 257 0.80 -1.62 -8.84
N TYR A 258 -0.24 -1.09 -8.20
CA TYR A 258 -0.95 -1.83 -7.15
C TYR A 258 -2.06 -2.71 -7.73
N TRP A 259 -2.65 -2.26 -8.83
CA TRP A 259 -3.71 -2.95 -9.54
C TRP A 259 -3.72 -2.58 -11.02
N ARG A 260 -4.49 -3.31 -11.80
CA ARG A 260 -4.70 -3.02 -13.22
C ARG A 260 -6.18 -3.16 -13.57
N ARG A 261 -6.72 -2.16 -14.23
CA ARG A 261 -8.11 -2.17 -14.67
C ARG A 261 -8.40 -3.39 -15.55
N GLY A 262 -9.48 -4.13 -15.24
CA GLY A 262 -9.90 -5.32 -15.97
C GLY A 262 -9.13 -6.59 -15.62
N MET A 263 -8.26 -6.59 -14.61
CA MET A 263 -7.55 -7.78 -14.12
C MET A 263 -7.84 -8.06 -12.66
N THR A 264 -7.86 -9.33 -12.29
CA THR A 264 -7.77 -9.73 -10.88
C THR A 264 -6.33 -9.58 -10.41
N GLU A 265 -6.10 -9.55 -9.08
CA GLU A 265 -4.73 -9.45 -8.55
C GLU A 265 -3.90 -10.68 -8.91
N GLU A 266 -4.49 -11.85 -8.97
CA GLU A 266 -3.84 -13.10 -9.40
C GLU A 266 -3.34 -12.98 -10.85
N GLN A 267 -4.18 -12.49 -11.75
CA GLN A 267 -3.82 -12.24 -13.16
C GLN A 267 -2.74 -11.16 -13.27
N PHE A 268 -2.87 -10.09 -12.48
CA PHE A 268 -1.89 -8.99 -12.49
C PHE A 268 -0.51 -9.46 -12.02
N ARG A 269 -0.45 -10.26 -10.94
CA ARG A 269 0.81 -10.81 -10.41
C ARG A 269 1.48 -11.79 -11.39
N SER A 270 0.72 -12.61 -12.12
CA SER A 270 1.30 -13.51 -13.11
C SER A 270 2.00 -12.75 -14.24
N VAL A 271 1.39 -11.67 -14.73
CA VAL A 271 1.97 -10.83 -15.80
C VAL A 271 3.22 -10.06 -15.32
N ASP A 272 3.25 -9.64 -14.06
CA ASP A 272 4.39 -8.89 -13.51
C ASP A 272 5.61 -9.80 -13.29
N GLN A 273 5.39 -11.07 -12.94
CA GLN A 273 6.46 -12.07 -12.82
C GLN A 273 7.09 -12.40 -14.20
N ASP A 274 6.30 -12.45 -15.25
CA ASP A 274 6.79 -12.71 -16.63
C ASP A 274 7.56 -11.50 -17.23
N SER A 275 7.38 -10.30 -16.66
CA SER A 275 8.03 -9.07 -17.11
C SER A 275 9.39 -8.80 -16.45
N ILE A 276 9.78 -9.61 -15.45
CA ILE A 276 11.04 -9.51 -14.70
C ILE A 276 12.06 -10.57 -15.14
N ASN A 277 11.66 -11.56 -15.95
CA ASN A 277 12.52 -12.53 -16.60
C ASN A 277 12.82 -12.09 -18.04
#